data_2c8e40350b8eb5e32a6e930e9201032e
#
_entry.id   2c8e40350b8eb5e32a6e930e9201032e
#
_cell.length_a   1.000
_cell.length_b   1.000
_cell.length_c   1.000
_cell.angle_alpha   90.00
_cell.angle_beta   90.00
_cell.angle_gamma   90.00
#
_symmetry.space_group_name_H-M   'P 1'
#
loop_
_entity.id
_entity.type
_entity.pdbx_description
1 polymer ?
#
loop_
_entity_poly.entity_id
_entity_poly.type
_entity_poly.pdbx_seq_one_letter_code
_entity_poly.pdbx_strand_id
1 'polypeptide(L)'
;MKIAGRNLSHHGTSAAFVKNKLLWKVEVMMKTKQTDELLAKDEQYVWHGMRPFSPNSTMVGAKAEGCWVEDIQGKRYLDGMSGLWCVNSGYGRKELAEAAYKQLQTLSYFPMSQSHEPAIKLAEKLNEWLGGEYVIFFSNSGSEANETAFKIARQYYAQKGEPHRYKFMSRYRGYHGNTMATMAATGQAQRRYQYEPFASGFLHVTPPDCYRMSEIEGQHIYDVECVKEVDRVMTWELSETIAAFIMEPIITGGGILMPPQDYMKAVHETCQKHGALLISDEVICGFGRTGKAFGFMNYDVKPDIITMAKGITRDRKSVV
;
A
#
# COMPACT_ATOMS: atom_id res chain seq x y z
N MET A 1 33.62 -76.26 -19.62
CA MET A 1 32.85 -75.13 -20.22
C MET A 1 33.38 -73.82 -19.60
N LYS A 2 34.14 -73.00 -20.37
CA LYS A 2 34.83 -71.79 -19.88
C LYS A 2 33.83 -70.64 -19.85
N ILE A 3 33.75 -69.90 -18.71
CA ILE A 3 33.11 -68.61 -18.65
C ILE A 3 34.19 -67.59 -18.35
N ALA A 4 34.35 -66.65 -19.29
CA ALA A 4 35.34 -65.62 -19.29
C ALA A 4 34.97 -64.50 -18.28
N GLY A 5 35.96 -64.13 -17.45
CA GLY A 5 35.86 -62.95 -16.60
C GLY A 5 35.94 -61.65 -17.40
N ARG A 6 35.02 -60.73 -17.18
CA ARG A 6 35.18 -59.33 -17.60
C ARG A 6 35.72 -58.51 -16.44
N ASN A 7 36.94 -58.02 -16.59
CA ASN A 7 37.49 -56.94 -15.79
C ASN A 7 36.77 -55.64 -16.09
N LEU A 8 36.02 -55.10 -15.14
CA LEU A 8 35.54 -53.72 -15.16
C LEU A 8 36.57 -52.83 -14.46
N SER A 9 37.26 -52.03 -15.22
CA SER A 9 38.17 -51.05 -14.74
C SER A 9 37.41 -49.87 -14.07
N HIS A 10 37.33 -49.84 -12.76
CA HIS A 10 36.84 -48.75 -11.98
C HIS A 10 37.99 -47.75 -11.64
N HIS A 11 38.42 -46.91 -12.60
CA HIS A 11 39.37 -45.84 -12.32
C HIS A 11 39.10 -44.54 -13.06
N GLY A 12 37.86 -44.06 -13.00
CA GLY A 12 37.52 -42.73 -13.60
C GLY A 12 36.56 -41.87 -12.80
N THR A 13 35.83 -42.44 -11.84
CA THR A 13 34.68 -41.76 -11.20
C THR A 13 35.05 -41.06 -9.88
N SER A 14 36.12 -41.44 -9.20
CA SER A 14 36.47 -40.92 -7.87
C SER A 14 37.02 -39.49 -7.89
N ALA A 15 37.92 -39.15 -8.84
CA ALA A 15 38.58 -37.85 -8.88
C ALA A 15 37.63 -36.73 -9.33
N ALA A 16 36.77 -36.99 -10.31
CA ALA A 16 35.76 -36.03 -10.79
C ALA A 16 34.70 -35.75 -9.73
N PHE A 17 34.27 -36.77 -9.00
CA PHE A 17 33.29 -36.64 -7.91
C PHE A 17 33.86 -35.82 -6.72
N VAL A 18 35.13 -36.07 -6.34
CA VAL A 18 35.82 -35.31 -5.31
C VAL A 18 36.06 -33.87 -5.73
N LYS A 19 36.44 -33.61 -6.97
CA LYS A 19 36.65 -32.28 -7.53
C LYS A 19 35.31 -31.48 -7.56
N ASN A 20 34.22 -32.09 -7.98
CA ASN A 20 32.91 -31.45 -7.96
C ASN A 20 32.40 -31.16 -6.55
N LYS A 21 32.67 -32.06 -5.59
CA LYS A 21 32.31 -31.85 -4.18
C LYS A 21 33.15 -30.74 -3.52
N LEU A 22 34.41 -30.59 -3.93
CA LEU A 22 35.28 -29.50 -3.45
C LEU A 22 34.86 -28.17 -4.04
N LEU A 23 34.58 -28.11 -5.35
CA LEU A 23 34.09 -26.92 -6.02
C LEU A 23 32.74 -26.47 -5.43
N TRP A 24 31.81 -27.37 -5.17
CA TRP A 24 30.55 -27.07 -4.51
C TRP A 24 30.77 -26.50 -3.10
N LYS A 25 31.68 -27.08 -2.29
CA LYS A 25 32.01 -26.55 -0.96
C LYS A 25 32.60 -25.14 -1.03
N VAL A 26 33.49 -24.85 -1.98
CA VAL A 26 34.08 -23.52 -2.18
C VAL A 26 33.00 -22.52 -2.62
N GLU A 27 32.12 -22.88 -3.53
CA GLU A 27 30.99 -22.03 -3.95
C GLU A 27 30.04 -21.72 -2.78
N VAL A 28 29.71 -22.73 -1.97
CA VAL A 28 28.87 -22.54 -0.78
C VAL A 28 29.56 -21.62 0.23
N MET A 29 30.85 -21.83 0.50
CA MET A 29 31.62 -20.94 1.40
C MET A 29 31.71 -19.50 0.88
N MET A 30 31.92 -19.30 -0.42
CA MET A 30 31.95 -17.96 -1.01
C MET A 30 30.59 -17.27 -0.94
N LYS A 31 29.51 -17.97 -1.23
CA LYS A 31 28.14 -17.45 -1.08
C LYS A 31 27.84 -17.08 0.37
N THR A 32 28.21 -17.92 1.33
CA THR A 32 28.00 -17.66 2.76
C THR A 32 28.75 -16.39 3.19
N LYS A 33 30.04 -16.27 2.83
CA LYS A 33 30.84 -15.08 3.15
C LYS A 33 30.26 -13.81 2.53
N GLN A 34 29.84 -13.86 1.27
CA GLN A 34 29.21 -12.71 0.59
C GLN A 34 27.86 -12.35 1.24
N THR A 35 27.10 -13.33 1.70
CA THR A 35 25.86 -13.12 2.43
C THR A 35 26.11 -12.41 3.76
N ASP A 36 27.10 -12.88 4.54
CA ASP A 36 27.46 -12.29 5.83
C ASP A 36 27.95 -10.85 5.67
N GLU A 37 28.75 -10.56 4.64
CA GLU A 37 29.19 -9.20 4.33
C GLU A 37 28.03 -8.27 3.94
N LEU A 38 27.03 -8.75 3.17
CA LEU A 38 25.86 -7.96 2.81
C LEU A 38 24.96 -7.70 4.02
N LEU A 39 24.74 -8.70 4.88
CA LEU A 39 23.97 -8.53 6.11
C LEU A 39 24.64 -7.55 7.07
N ALA A 40 25.97 -7.60 7.21
CA ALA A 40 26.70 -6.66 8.04
C ALA A 40 26.59 -5.21 7.49
N LYS A 41 26.64 -5.02 6.17
CA LYS A 41 26.41 -3.73 5.53
C LYS A 41 24.97 -3.24 5.67
N ASP A 42 24.01 -4.14 5.55
CA ASP A 42 22.58 -3.81 5.78
C ASP A 42 22.38 -3.31 7.21
N GLU A 43 22.92 -4.03 8.18
CA GLU A 43 22.85 -3.65 9.59
C GLU A 43 23.53 -2.29 9.87
N GLN A 44 24.63 -2.00 9.20
CA GLN A 44 25.39 -0.76 9.38
C GLN A 44 24.77 0.46 8.68
N TYR A 45 24.18 0.28 7.49
CA TYR A 45 23.82 1.40 6.61
C TYR A 45 22.33 1.53 6.31
N VAL A 46 21.50 0.52 6.59
CA VAL A 46 20.08 0.54 6.22
C VAL A 46 19.18 0.55 7.44
N TRP A 47 18.45 1.63 7.61
CA TRP A 47 17.39 1.67 8.62
C TRP A 47 16.07 1.18 8.03
N HIS A 48 15.62 0.02 8.46
CA HIS A 48 14.37 -0.58 8.00
C HIS A 48 13.16 0.07 8.67
N GLY A 49 12.22 0.55 7.86
CA GLY A 49 10.95 1.05 8.36
C GLY A 49 10.04 -0.09 8.88
N MET A 50 9.08 0.26 9.74
CA MET A 50 7.98 -0.60 10.19
C MET A 50 8.37 -1.83 11.03
N ARG A 51 9.59 -1.93 11.48
CA ARG A 51 10.05 -2.98 12.41
C ARG A 51 11.08 -2.45 13.39
N PRO A 52 11.15 -2.97 14.61
CA PRO A 52 12.27 -2.68 15.50
C PRO A 52 13.56 -3.24 14.89
N PHE A 53 14.68 -2.58 15.23
CA PHE A 53 16.00 -3.12 14.89
C PHE A 53 16.17 -4.49 15.56
N SER A 54 16.62 -5.49 14.80
CA SER A 54 16.92 -6.82 15.30
C SER A 54 18.07 -7.40 14.48
N PRO A 55 19.25 -7.56 15.06
CA PRO A 55 20.41 -8.14 14.39
C PRO A 55 20.08 -9.50 13.80
N ASN A 56 20.64 -9.83 12.65
CA ASN A 56 20.48 -11.12 11.96
C ASN A 56 19.04 -11.51 11.58
N SER A 57 18.08 -10.58 11.63
CA SER A 57 16.68 -10.86 11.28
C SER A 57 16.29 -10.45 9.86
N THR A 58 17.23 -9.88 9.09
CA THR A 58 16.96 -9.35 7.75
C THR A 58 17.05 -10.46 6.71
N MET A 59 15.97 -10.62 5.94
CA MET A 59 16.00 -11.40 4.71
C MET A 59 16.42 -10.48 3.56
N VAL A 60 17.48 -10.83 2.84
CA VAL A 60 17.91 -10.09 1.65
C VAL A 60 17.36 -10.79 0.41
N GLY A 61 16.36 -10.20 -0.23
CA GLY A 61 15.76 -10.71 -1.45
C GLY A 61 16.70 -10.58 -2.64
N ALA A 62 16.79 -11.63 -3.45
CA ALA A 62 17.64 -11.70 -4.65
C ALA A 62 16.82 -11.74 -5.93
N LYS A 63 15.77 -12.56 -5.98
CA LYS A 63 14.91 -12.75 -7.14
C LYS A 63 13.45 -12.87 -6.71
N ALA A 64 12.56 -12.56 -7.65
CA ALA A 64 11.14 -12.82 -7.44
C ALA A 64 10.43 -13.08 -8.78
N GLU A 65 9.48 -14.03 -8.78
CA GLU A 65 8.67 -14.40 -9.93
C GLU A 65 7.28 -14.86 -9.49
N GLY A 66 6.23 -14.39 -10.16
CA GLY A 66 4.86 -14.67 -9.78
C GLY A 66 4.58 -14.24 -8.34
N CYS A 67 4.31 -15.20 -7.44
CA CYS A 67 4.11 -14.97 -6.00
C CYS A 67 5.30 -15.42 -5.14
N TRP A 68 6.43 -15.76 -5.75
CA TRP A 68 7.58 -16.30 -5.04
C TRP A 68 8.73 -15.31 -4.98
N VAL A 69 9.36 -15.23 -3.82
CA VAL A 69 10.60 -14.48 -3.58
C VAL A 69 11.69 -15.44 -3.18
N GLU A 70 12.89 -15.26 -3.70
CA GLU A 70 14.09 -16.02 -3.37
C GLU A 70 15.10 -15.08 -2.69
N ASP A 71 15.65 -15.49 -1.56
CA ASP A 71 16.69 -14.73 -0.88
C ASP A 71 18.10 -15.00 -1.49
N ILE A 72 19.10 -14.27 -1.01
CA ILE A 72 20.49 -14.42 -1.46
C ILE A 72 21.12 -15.78 -1.13
N GLN A 73 20.49 -16.55 -0.24
CA GLN A 73 20.90 -17.92 0.09
C GLN A 73 20.23 -18.96 -0.83
N GLY A 74 19.30 -18.52 -1.68
CA GLY A 74 18.54 -19.38 -2.59
C GLY A 74 17.30 -20.01 -1.97
N LYS A 75 16.91 -19.59 -0.76
CA LYS A 75 15.68 -20.06 -0.13
C LYS A 75 14.47 -19.33 -0.71
N ARG A 76 13.43 -20.09 -1.03
CA ARG A 76 12.20 -19.56 -1.62
C ARG A 76 11.10 -19.39 -0.59
N TYR A 77 10.35 -18.31 -0.73
CA TYR A 77 9.23 -17.93 0.14
C TYR A 77 8.01 -17.60 -0.74
N LEU A 78 6.84 -18.07 -0.32
CA LEU A 78 5.59 -17.61 -0.88
C LEU A 78 5.26 -16.23 -0.27
N ASP A 79 5.17 -15.22 -1.11
CA ASP A 79 4.84 -13.87 -0.67
C ASP A 79 3.32 -13.69 -0.51
N GLY A 80 2.80 -14.02 0.67
CA GLY A 80 1.40 -13.82 1.02
C GLY A 80 1.02 -12.35 1.28
N MET A 81 2.02 -11.45 1.34
CA MET A 81 1.81 -10.01 1.56
C MET A 81 1.80 -9.20 0.26
N SER A 82 2.06 -9.84 -0.89
CA SER A 82 2.12 -9.18 -2.19
C SER A 82 3.05 -7.95 -2.20
N GLY A 83 4.28 -8.12 -1.67
CA GLY A 83 5.25 -7.01 -1.54
C GLY A 83 4.72 -5.84 -0.72
N LEU A 84 4.05 -6.09 0.38
CA LEU A 84 3.33 -5.12 1.22
C LEU A 84 2.19 -4.42 0.44
N TRP A 85 1.32 -5.24 -0.19
CA TRP A 85 0.14 -4.83 -1.00
C TRP A 85 0.46 -4.06 -2.29
N CYS A 86 1.69 -4.16 -2.80
CA CYS A 86 2.12 -3.40 -3.98
C CYS A 86 2.09 -4.22 -5.27
N VAL A 87 2.32 -5.55 -5.18
CA VAL A 87 2.56 -6.42 -6.33
C VAL A 87 1.27 -7.16 -6.77
N ASN A 88 0.26 -6.40 -7.19
CA ASN A 88 -1.05 -6.95 -7.54
C ASN A 88 -1.03 -7.95 -8.72
N SER A 89 -0.12 -7.82 -9.67
CA SER A 89 -0.02 -8.68 -10.85
C SER A 89 1.17 -9.66 -10.83
N GLY A 90 1.77 -9.87 -9.65
CA GLY A 90 2.91 -10.78 -9.47
C GLY A 90 4.27 -10.18 -9.86
N TYR A 91 5.34 -10.79 -9.45
CA TYR A 91 6.72 -10.40 -9.75
C TYR A 91 7.16 -10.84 -11.17
N GLY A 92 8.25 -10.26 -11.68
CA GLY A 92 8.94 -10.75 -12.88
C GLY A 92 8.22 -10.49 -14.21
N ARG A 93 7.28 -9.54 -14.27
CA ARG A 93 6.52 -9.21 -15.48
C ARG A 93 7.41 -8.50 -16.51
N LYS A 94 7.78 -9.25 -17.58
CA LYS A 94 8.69 -8.77 -18.62
C LYS A 94 8.14 -7.58 -19.39
N GLU A 95 6.86 -7.60 -19.73
CA GLU A 95 6.19 -6.53 -20.47
C GLU A 95 6.24 -5.18 -19.75
N LEU A 96 6.22 -5.17 -18.43
CA LEU A 96 6.38 -3.93 -17.64
C LEU A 96 7.82 -3.45 -17.62
N ALA A 97 8.78 -4.38 -17.55
CA ALA A 97 10.20 -4.03 -17.59
C ALA A 97 10.57 -3.43 -18.97
N GLU A 98 10.06 -4.02 -20.06
CA GLU A 98 10.28 -3.56 -21.42
C GLU A 98 9.64 -2.19 -21.68
N ALA A 99 8.41 -1.96 -21.18
CA ALA A 99 7.75 -0.67 -21.30
C ALA A 99 8.54 0.43 -20.58
N ALA A 100 9.00 0.15 -19.34
CA ALA A 100 9.82 1.08 -18.57
C ALA A 100 11.16 1.35 -19.27
N TYR A 101 11.83 0.31 -19.79
CA TYR A 101 13.09 0.46 -20.52
C TYR A 101 12.95 1.36 -21.74
N LYS A 102 11.93 1.14 -22.59
CA LYS A 102 11.67 1.96 -23.76
C LYS A 102 11.40 3.41 -23.39
N GLN A 103 10.57 3.65 -22.34
CA GLN A 103 10.25 5.00 -21.91
C GLN A 103 11.48 5.75 -21.37
N LEU A 104 12.32 5.07 -20.60
CA LEU A 104 13.56 5.66 -20.06
C LEU A 104 14.54 6.07 -21.17
N GLN A 105 14.57 5.36 -22.29
CA GLN A 105 15.38 5.74 -23.45
C GLN A 105 14.79 6.91 -24.25
N THR A 106 13.47 7.05 -24.27
CA THR A 106 12.79 8.10 -25.04
C THR A 106 12.73 9.41 -24.28
N LEU A 107 12.21 9.38 -23.06
CA LEU A 107 12.06 10.53 -22.17
C LEU A 107 12.01 10.01 -20.72
N SER A 108 13.17 10.09 -20.05
CA SER A 108 13.32 9.54 -18.69
C SER A 108 12.65 10.38 -17.62
N TYR A 109 12.55 11.70 -17.84
CA TYR A 109 11.91 12.66 -16.93
C TYR A 109 11.43 13.87 -17.69
N PHE A 110 10.27 14.39 -17.30
CA PHE A 110 9.78 15.71 -17.70
C PHE A 110 8.89 16.28 -16.57
N PRO A 111 9.03 17.56 -16.20
CA PRO A 111 8.31 18.10 -15.06
C PRO A 111 6.81 18.22 -15.32
N MET A 112 5.98 17.88 -14.34
CA MET A 112 4.51 17.96 -14.44
C MET A 112 3.94 19.39 -14.42
N SER A 113 4.80 20.42 -14.35
CA SER A 113 4.41 21.81 -14.72
C SER A 113 4.11 21.96 -16.22
N GLN A 114 4.52 20.99 -17.00
CA GLN A 114 4.19 20.74 -18.39
C GLN A 114 3.46 19.38 -18.47
N SER A 115 3.47 18.71 -19.63
CA SER A 115 2.87 17.38 -19.76
C SER A 115 3.67 16.50 -20.69
N HIS A 116 3.46 15.18 -20.60
CA HIS A 116 4.02 14.18 -21.50
C HIS A 116 3.00 13.07 -21.80
N GLU A 117 3.17 12.42 -22.94
CA GLU A 117 2.20 11.45 -23.47
C GLU A 117 1.82 10.34 -22.49
N PRO A 118 2.77 9.65 -21.80
CA PRO A 118 2.39 8.62 -20.83
C PRO A 118 1.51 9.11 -19.68
N ALA A 119 1.73 10.33 -19.16
CA ALA A 119 0.90 10.88 -18.09
C ALA A 119 -0.51 11.17 -18.58
N ILE A 120 -0.67 11.74 -19.77
CA ILE A 120 -1.98 12.02 -20.39
C ILE A 120 -2.76 10.70 -20.57
N LYS A 121 -2.14 9.69 -21.17
CA LYS A 121 -2.77 8.38 -21.39
C LYS A 121 -3.13 7.66 -20.07
N LEU A 122 -2.29 7.78 -19.05
CA LEU A 122 -2.60 7.21 -17.73
C LEU A 122 -3.77 7.93 -17.08
N ALA A 123 -3.80 9.26 -17.12
CA ALA A 123 -4.90 10.05 -16.60
C ALA A 123 -6.23 9.74 -17.30
N GLU A 124 -6.23 9.63 -18.62
CA GLU A 124 -7.38 9.22 -19.42
C GLU A 124 -7.87 7.82 -18.99
N LYS A 125 -6.97 6.85 -18.88
CA LYS A 125 -7.33 5.47 -18.50
C LYS A 125 -7.86 5.37 -17.08
N LEU A 126 -7.27 6.10 -16.14
CA LEU A 126 -7.78 6.16 -14.77
C LEU A 126 -9.17 6.79 -14.71
N ASN A 127 -9.36 7.91 -15.42
CA ASN A 127 -10.65 8.59 -15.48
C ASN A 127 -11.75 7.71 -16.11
N GLU A 128 -11.43 6.97 -17.18
CA GLU A 128 -12.33 5.97 -17.76
C GLU A 128 -12.77 4.91 -16.71
N TRP A 129 -11.82 4.36 -15.95
CA TRP A 129 -12.13 3.37 -14.91
C TRP A 129 -12.95 3.94 -13.75
N LEU A 130 -12.81 5.24 -13.49
CA LEU A 130 -13.53 5.97 -12.44
C LEU A 130 -14.92 6.49 -12.90
N GLY A 131 -15.30 6.29 -14.15
CA GLY A 131 -16.60 6.70 -14.68
C GLY A 131 -16.61 8.04 -15.43
N GLY A 132 -15.44 8.62 -15.74
CA GLY A 132 -15.32 9.76 -16.67
C GLY A 132 -15.44 11.15 -16.06
N GLU A 133 -15.45 11.28 -14.71
CA GLU A 133 -15.76 12.55 -14.04
C GLU A 133 -14.64 13.10 -13.12
N TYR A 134 -13.44 12.53 -13.19
CA TYR A 134 -12.32 12.93 -12.34
C TYR A 134 -11.19 13.57 -13.14
N VAL A 135 -10.44 14.46 -12.49
CA VAL A 135 -9.18 15.01 -12.99
C VAL A 135 -8.05 14.46 -12.13
N ILE A 136 -6.99 13.99 -12.77
CA ILE A 136 -5.89 13.28 -12.10
C ILE A 136 -4.77 14.26 -11.76
N PHE A 137 -4.37 14.28 -10.49
CA PHE A 137 -3.19 14.97 -9.99
C PHE A 137 -2.14 13.92 -9.61
N PHE A 138 -0.93 14.02 -10.16
CA PHE A 138 0.15 13.06 -9.90
C PHE A 138 1.01 13.46 -8.69
N SER A 139 1.36 12.47 -7.86
CA SER A 139 2.25 12.59 -6.70
C SER A 139 3.18 11.38 -6.60
N ASN A 140 4.14 11.37 -5.67
CA ASN A 140 5.18 10.32 -5.62
C ASN A 140 4.87 9.18 -4.64
N SER A 141 3.87 9.31 -3.81
CA SER A 141 3.49 8.29 -2.82
C SER A 141 2.05 8.45 -2.36
N GLY A 142 1.49 7.41 -1.70
CA GLY A 142 0.17 7.51 -1.08
C GLY A 142 0.09 8.57 0.02
N SER A 143 1.19 8.80 0.76
CA SER A 143 1.26 9.88 1.75
C SER A 143 1.16 11.25 1.08
N GLU A 144 1.89 11.49 0.00
CA GLU A 144 1.79 12.74 -0.77
C GLU A 144 0.43 12.90 -1.46
N ALA A 145 -0.17 11.81 -1.94
CA ALA A 145 -1.54 11.85 -2.49
C ALA A 145 -2.55 12.31 -1.44
N ASN A 146 -2.50 11.76 -0.23
CA ASN A 146 -3.36 12.17 0.87
C ASN A 146 -3.08 13.60 1.35
N GLU A 147 -1.80 14.02 1.45
CA GLU A 147 -1.45 15.44 1.74
C GLU A 147 -2.05 16.39 0.68
N THR A 148 -1.96 15.99 -0.57
CA THR A 148 -2.52 16.77 -1.69
C THR A 148 -4.05 16.81 -1.62
N ALA A 149 -4.71 15.69 -1.28
CA ALA A 149 -6.15 15.64 -1.08
C ALA A 149 -6.61 16.61 0.04
N PHE A 150 -5.88 16.67 1.15
CA PHE A 150 -6.16 17.64 2.22
C PHE A 150 -6.00 19.09 1.75
N LYS A 151 -4.96 19.38 0.98
CA LYS A 151 -4.75 20.72 0.41
C LYS A 151 -5.83 21.10 -0.58
N ILE A 152 -6.23 20.18 -1.47
CA ILE A 152 -7.32 20.39 -2.45
C ILE A 152 -8.63 20.67 -1.73
N ALA A 153 -8.99 19.88 -0.70
CA ALA A 153 -10.21 20.09 0.06
C ALA A 153 -10.25 21.47 0.73
N ARG A 154 -9.16 21.89 1.38
CA ARG A 154 -9.05 23.23 1.97
C ARG A 154 -9.14 24.35 0.92
N GLN A 155 -8.44 24.21 -0.20
CA GLN A 155 -8.45 25.19 -1.29
C GLN A 155 -9.83 25.30 -1.92
N TYR A 156 -10.52 24.19 -2.12
CA TYR A 156 -11.89 24.15 -2.63
C TYR A 156 -12.83 24.98 -1.77
N TYR A 157 -12.82 24.79 -0.45
CA TYR A 157 -13.68 25.57 0.43
C TYR A 157 -13.27 27.04 0.55
N ALA A 158 -11.97 27.33 0.55
CA ALA A 158 -11.50 28.72 0.53
C ALA A 158 -11.99 29.47 -0.71
N GLN A 159 -11.96 28.82 -1.89
CA GLN A 159 -12.48 29.39 -3.13
C GLN A 159 -14.01 29.52 -3.14
N LYS A 160 -14.72 28.67 -2.40
CA LYS A 160 -16.18 28.81 -2.20
C LYS A 160 -16.58 29.90 -1.19
N GLY A 161 -15.63 30.55 -0.55
CA GLY A 161 -15.90 31.53 0.51
C GLY A 161 -16.10 30.90 1.91
N GLU A 162 -15.74 29.64 2.09
CA GLU A 162 -15.85 28.90 3.35
C GLU A 162 -14.45 28.53 3.93
N PRO A 163 -13.51 29.47 4.13
CA PRO A 163 -12.11 29.18 4.53
C PRO A 163 -11.98 28.57 5.93
N HIS A 164 -13.05 28.60 6.72
CA HIS A 164 -13.13 28.00 8.04
C HIS A 164 -13.32 26.47 8.00
N ARG A 165 -13.59 25.85 6.85
CA ARG A 165 -13.58 24.41 6.67
C ARG A 165 -12.16 23.90 6.50
N TYR A 166 -11.52 23.47 7.58
CA TYR A 166 -10.12 23.04 7.60
C TYR A 166 -9.88 21.73 8.34
N LYS A 167 -10.87 21.22 9.11
CA LYS A 167 -10.74 19.98 9.86
C LYS A 167 -10.97 18.77 8.98
N PHE A 168 -10.29 17.68 9.31
CA PHE A 168 -10.45 16.38 8.67
C PHE A 168 -10.84 15.35 9.69
N MET A 169 -11.74 14.45 9.31
CA MET A 169 -12.12 13.31 10.13
C MET A 169 -11.61 12.03 9.49
N SER A 170 -11.24 11.06 10.33
CA SER A 170 -10.79 9.73 9.94
C SER A 170 -11.21 8.71 11.00
N ARG A 171 -10.85 7.46 10.80
CA ARG A 171 -11.20 6.38 11.74
C ARG A 171 -9.99 5.92 12.55
N TYR A 172 -10.18 5.61 13.82
CA TYR A 172 -9.22 4.79 14.55
C TYR A 172 -8.91 3.52 13.74
N ARG A 173 -7.69 2.98 13.89
CA ARG A 173 -7.13 1.85 13.16
C ARG A 173 -6.91 2.10 11.66
N GLY A 174 -7.38 3.21 11.08
CA GLY A 174 -7.07 3.63 9.72
C GLY A 174 -5.60 4.03 9.56
N TYR A 175 -5.05 3.90 8.35
CA TYR A 175 -3.70 4.32 8.01
C TYR A 175 -3.68 5.13 6.72
N HIS A 176 -3.23 6.37 6.80
CA HIS A 176 -3.27 7.30 5.67
C HIS A 176 -1.90 7.83 5.24
N GLY A 177 -0.82 7.42 5.90
CA GLY A 177 0.54 7.79 5.51
C GLY A 177 1.47 8.08 6.69
N ASN A 178 2.67 8.54 6.37
CA ASN A 178 3.75 8.80 7.34
C ASN A 178 4.32 10.23 7.26
N THR A 179 3.69 11.14 6.52
CA THR A 179 3.96 12.58 6.58
C THR A 179 3.20 13.23 7.73
N MET A 180 3.51 14.46 8.10
CA MET A 180 2.98 15.06 9.33
C MET A 180 1.44 15.13 9.37
N ALA A 181 0.78 15.53 8.28
CA ALA A 181 -0.69 15.59 8.26
C ALA A 181 -1.31 14.20 8.03
N THR A 182 -0.73 13.34 7.22
CA THR A 182 -1.24 11.96 7.03
C THR A 182 -1.04 11.11 8.28
N MET A 183 0.01 11.36 9.07
CA MET A 183 0.18 10.73 10.37
C MET A 183 -0.84 11.26 11.39
N ALA A 184 -1.18 12.55 11.32
CA ALA A 184 -2.28 13.12 12.11
C ALA A 184 -3.63 12.47 11.75
N ALA A 185 -3.88 12.16 10.48
CA ALA A 185 -5.07 11.44 10.01
C ALA A 185 -5.04 9.94 10.33
N THR A 186 -3.86 9.35 10.56
CA THR A 186 -3.70 7.92 10.86
C THR A 186 -4.18 7.62 12.28
N GLY A 187 -5.13 6.69 12.43
CA GLY A 187 -5.71 6.30 13.72
C GLY A 187 -5.04 5.11 14.40
N GLN A 188 -3.80 4.75 14.02
CA GLN A 188 -3.02 3.65 14.60
C GLN A 188 -2.03 4.16 15.64
N ALA A 189 -2.34 4.01 16.93
CA ALA A 189 -1.53 4.53 18.02
C ALA A 189 -0.07 4.08 17.97
N GLN A 190 0.20 2.81 17.61
CA GLN A 190 1.56 2.27 17.54
C GLN A 190 2.43 2.96 16.49
N ARG A 191 1.83 3.53 15.44
CA ARG A 191 2.56 4.26 14.39
C ARG A 191 2.76 5.72 14.73
N ARG A 192 1.96 6.25 15.67
CA ARG A 192 1.99 7.64 16.14
C ARG A 192 2.90 7.82 17.35
N TYR A 193 3.09 6.78 18.12
CA TYR A 193 3.86 6.78 19.35
C TYR A 193 5.26 7.38 19.18
N GLN A 194 5.62 8.35 20.00
CA GLN A 194 6.86 9.11 20.01
C GLN A 194 7.08 10.09 18.82
N TYR A 195 6.07 10.31 17.97
CA TYR A 195 6.16 11.30 16.88
C TYR A 195 5.23 12.50 17.09
N GLU A 196 4.45 12.50 18.15
CA GLU A 196 3.57 13.62 18.51
C GLU A 196 4.35 14.81 19.10
N PRO A 197 3.87 16.07 18.95
CA PRO A 197 2.57 16.46 18.42
C PRO A 197 2.50 16.52 16.90
N PHE A 198 1.32 16.21 16.33
CA PHE A 198 1.04 16.30 14.91
C PHE A 198 0.32 17.59 14.51
N ALA A 199 0.01 17.73 13.21
CA ALA A 199 -0.81 18.82 12.70
C ALA A 199 -2.19 18.83 13.38
N SER A 200 -2.68 20.00 13.76
CA SER A 200 -4.01 20.18 14.34
C SER A 200 -5.13 20.06 13.32
N GLY A 201 -6.36 19.84 13.79
CA GLY A 201 -7.55 19.75 12.96
C GLY A 201 -7.82 18.35 12.38
N PHE A 202 -7.27 17.30 12.98
CA PHE A 202 -7.57 15.92 12.64
C PHE A 202 -8.30 15.22 13.78
N LEU A 203 -9.46 14.65 13.46
CA LEU A 203 -10.38 14.03 14.41
C LEU A 203 -10.52 12.53 14.07
N HIS A 204 -10.70 11.70 15.08
CA HIS A 204 -10.86 10.27 14.89
C HIS A 204 -12.18 9.77 15.47
N VAL A 205 -12.85 8.89 14.75
CA VAL A 205 -14.07 8.21 15.17
C VAL A 205 -13.87 6.69 15.21
N THR A 206 -14.78 6.00 15.88
CA THR A 206 -14.78 4.55 16.02
C THR A 206 -14.79 3.85 14.65
N PRO A 207 -13.93 2.84 14.42
CA PRO A 207 -13.95 2.04 13.21
C PRO A 207 -15.11 1.03 13.23
N PRO A 208 -15.64 0.61 12.07
CA PRO A 208 -16.65 -0.44 11.98
C PRO A 208 -16.02 -1.83 12.18
N ASP A 209 -15.66 -2.17 13.41
CA ASP A 209 -15.06 -3.47 13.79
C ASP A 209 -16.16 -4.48 14.15
N CYS A 210 -16.86 -4.99 13.16
CA CYS A 210 -17.98 -5.89 13.31
C CYS A 210 -17.67 -7.16 14.13
N TYR A 211 -16.44 -7.63 14.09
CA TYR A 211 -16.02 -8.83 14.82
C TYR A 211 -15.91 -8.61 16.35
N ARG A 212 -15.63 -7.37 16.77
CA ARG A 212 -15.37 -7.04 18.19
C ARG A 212 -16.50 -6.33 18.87
N MET A 213 -17.47 -5.84 18.12
CA MET A 213 -18.66 -5.22 18.66
C MET A 213 -19.66 -6.30 19.02
N SER A 214 -20.12 -6.30 20.28
CA SER A 214 -21.05 -7.30 20.81
C SER A 214 -22.41 -7.22 20.11
N GLU A 215 -22.99 -8.38 19.82
CA GLU A 215 -24.42 -8.50 19.53
C GLU A 215 -25.22 -8.13 20.78
N ILE A 216 -26.03 -7.12 20.70
CA ILE A 216 -27.05 -6.83 21.72
C ILE A 216 -28.40 -7.17 21.09
N GLU A 217 -29.11 -8.19 21.62
CA GLU A 217 -30.44 -8.62 21.21
C GLU A 217 -30.60 -9.05 19.74
N GLY A 218 -29.53 -9.67 19.14
CA GLY A 218 -29.60 -10.19 17.76
C GLY A 218 -29.63 -9.14 16.67
N GLN A 219 -29.45 -7.86 16.99
CA GLN A 219 -29.23 -6.79 16.01
C GLN A 219 -27.76 -6.40 15.94
N HIS A 220 -27.29 -6.25 14.72
CA HIS A 220 -25.96 -5.71 14.45
C HIS A 220 -25.97 -4.19 14.73
N ILE A 221 -25.71 -3.80 15.98
CA ILE A 221 -25.81 -2.40 16.45
C ILE A 221 -24.69 -1.51 15.90
N TYR A 222 -23.57 -2.08 15.49
CA TYR A 222 -22.37 -1.36 15.10
C TYR A 222 -22.53 -0.49 13.84
N ASP A 223 -23.38 -0.87 12.90
CA ASP A 223 -23.55 -0.14 11.65
C ASP A 223 -24.13 1.24 11.90
N VAL A 224 -25.18 1.27 12.69
CA VAL A 224 -25.93 2.47 13.02
C VAL A 224 -25.15 3.35 14.01
N GLU A 225 -24.53 2.77 15.05
CA GLU A 225 -23.82 3.55 16.07
C GLU A 225 -22.53 4.18 15.55
N CYS A 226 -21.72 3.49 14.74
CA CYS A 226 -20.52 4.07 14.15
C CYS A 226 -20.85 5.25 13.20
N VAL A 227 -21.93 5.15 12.42
CA VAL A 227 -22.39 6.25 11.57
C VAL A 227 -22.98 7.40 12.38
N LYS A 228 -23.77 7.10 13.40
CA LYS A 228 -24.31 8.11 14.33
C LYS A 228 -23.18 8.85 15.06
N GLU A 229 -22.08 8.18 15.39
CA GLU A 229 -20.90 8.86 15.95
C GLU A 229 -20.29 9.85 14.96
N VAL A 230 -20.18 9.50 13.68
CA VAL A 230 -19.71 10.42 12.65
C VAL A 230 -20.58 11.68 12.61
N ASP A 231 -21.91 11.51 12.55
CA ASP A 231 -22.88 12.62 12.54
C ASP A 231 -22.77 13.49 13.81
N ARG A 232 -22.68 12.86 14.98
CA ARG A 232 -22.55 13.52 16.28
C ARG A 232 -21.24 14.32 16.39
N VAL A 233 -20.11 13.75 16.00
CA VAL A 233 -18.83 14.42 16.07
C VAL A 233 -18.78 15.59 15.09
N MET A 234 -19.28 15.44 13.86
CA MET A 234 -19.40 16.55 12.90
C MET A 234 -20.24 17.70 13.47
N THR A 235 -21.33 17.39 14.17
CA THR A 235 -22.18 18.40 14.81
C THR A 235 -21.46 19.12 15.96
N TRP A 236 -20.79 18.36 16.84
CA TRP A 236 -20.11 18.94 18.02
C TRP A 236 -18.85 19.73 17.68
N GLU A 237 -18.18 19.37 16.59
CA GLU A 237 -17.00 20.07 16.08
C GLU A 237 -17.34 21.29 15.22
N LEU A 238 -18.61 21.64 15.08
CA LEU A 238 -19.19 22.62 14.15
C LEU A 238 -19.04 22.19 12.71
N SER A 239 -20.10 21.68 12.13
CA SER A 239 -20.17 21.12 10.78
C SER A 239 -19.48 21.96 9.71
N GLU A 240 -19.64 23.29 9.80
CA GLU A 240 -19.03 24.26 8.90
C GLU A 240 -17.51 24.37 9.02
N THR A 241 -16.88 23.72 10.01
CA THR A 241 -15.42 23.65 10.12
C THR A 241 -14.81 22.38 9.54
N ILE A 242 -15.65 21.39 9.18
CA ILE A 242 -15.21 20.12 8.62
C ILE A 242 -15.05 20.23 7.11
N ALA A 243 -13.83 20.00 6.61
CA ALA A 243 -13.53 19.98 5.19
C ALA A 243 -13.83 18.60 4.56
N ALA A 244 -13.37 17.52 5.18
CA ALA A 244 -13.58 16.19 4.63
C ALA A 244 -13.51 15.08 5.68
N PHE A 245 -14.12 13.94 5.32
CA PHE A 245 -13.90 12.64 5.95
C PHE A 245 -13.02 11.79 5.04
N ILE A 246 -11.87 11.29 5.54
CA ILE A 246 -11.01 10.36 4.81
C ILE A 246 -11.19 8.95 5.33
N MET A 247 -11.35 7.98 4.42
CA MET A 247 -11.48 6.57 4.79
C MET A 247 -10.95 5.61 3.73
N GLU A 248 -10.33 4.53 4.18
CA GLU A 248 -10.12 3.34 3.35
C GLU A 248 -11.48 2.62 3.19
N PRO A 249 -11.88 2.13 2.01
CA PRO A 249 -13.09 1.30 1.89
C PRO A 249 -13.08 0.08 2.83
N ILE A 250 -11.92 -0.54 2.98
CA ILE A 250 -11.61 -1.58 3.96
C ILE A 250 -10.40 -1.10 4.76
N ILE A 251 -10.48 -1.02 6.08
CA ILE A 251 -9.31 -0.71 6.91
C ILE A 251 -8.33 -1.87 6.80
N THR A 252 -7.23 -1.68 6.07
CA THR A 252 -6.31 -2.77 5.75
C THR A 252 -5.21 -2.94 6.81
N GLY A 253 -4.38 -1.95 7.00
CA GLY A 253 -3.26 -1.98 7.96
C GLY A 253 -3.66 -2.11 9.42
N GLY A 254 -4.91 -1.83 9.75
CA GLY A 254 -5.48 -1.93 11.10
C GLY A 254 -6.11 -3.28 11.44
N GLY A 255 -5.99 -4.30 10.55
CA GLY A 255 -6.45 -5.67 10.83
C GLY A 255 -7.49 -6.22 9.85
N ILE A 256 -7.56 -5.68 8.65
CA ILE A 256 -8.51 -6.08 7.57
C ILE A 256 -9.97 -5.98 8.06
N LEU A 257 -10.36 -4.78 8.48
CA LEU A 257 -11.73 -4.54 8.92
C LEU A 257 -12.61 -4.20 7.73
N MET A 258 -13.45 -5.14 7.35
CA MET A 258 -14.46 -4.94 6.32
C MET A 258 -15.69 -4.31 6.97
N PRO A 259 -16.11 -3.12 6.53
CA PRO A 259 -17.33 -2.52 7.04
C PRO A 259 -18.57 -3.28 6.52
N PRO A 260 -19.71 -3.14 7.18
CA PRO A 260 -20.99 -3.55 6.63
C PRO A 260 -21.28 -2.90 5.29
N GLN A 261 -22.12 -3.54 4.48
CA GLN A 261 -22.39 -3.12 3.10
C GLN A 261 -22.86 -1.66 2.98
N ASP A 262 -23.70 -1.21 3.89
CA ASP A 262 -24.29 0.14 3.85
C ASP A 262 -23.45 1.20 4.57
N TYR A 263 -22.40 0.81 5.29
CA TYR A 263 -21.62 1.73 6.12
C TYR A 263 -21.01 2.90 5.33
N MET A 264 -20.31 2.59 4.23
CA MET A 264 -19.63 3.63 3.44
C MET A 264 -20.64 4.60 2.81
N LYS A 265 -21.80 4.09 2.39
CA LYS A 265 -22.89 4.90 1.85
C LYS A 265 -23.46 5.84 2.92
N ALA A 266 -23.74 5.30 4.10
CA ALA A 266 -24.27 6.09 5.22
C ALA A 266 -23.28 7.17 5.71
N VAL A 267 -21.97 6.88 5.70
CA VAL A 267 -20.92 7.89 5.96
C VAL A 267 -20.91 8.97 4.87
N HIS A 268 -21.06 8.60 3.60
CA HIS A 268 -21.12 9.56 2.49
C HIS A 268 -22.35 10.48 2.60
N GLU A 269 -23.52 9.91 2.87
CA GLU A 269 -24.75 10.67 3.10
C GLU A 269 -24.59 11.63 4.30
N THR A 270 -23.93 11.19 5.36
CA THR A 270 -23.60 12.03 6.52
C THR A 270 -22.67 13.18 6.12
N CYS A 271 -21.63 12.90 5.33
CA CYS A 271 -20.74 13.95 4.80
C CYS A 271 -21.54 14.98 3.99
N GLN A 272 -22.41 14.53 3.10
CA GLN A 272 -23.27 15.41 2.29
C GLN A 272 -24.17 16.29 3.16
N LYS A 273 -24.83 15.69 4.18
CA LYS A 273 -25.66 16.40 5.16
C LYS A 273 -24.91 17.55 5.84
N HIS A 274 -23.63 17.37 6.19
CA HIS A 274 -22.80 18.35 6.85
C HIS A 274 -22.00 19.24 5.87
N GLY A 275 -22.16 19.04 4.55
CA GLY A 275 -21.42 19.76 3.52
C GLY A 275 -19.93 19.46 3.52
N ALA A 276 -19.49 18.30 4.00
CA ALA A 276 -18.11 17.84 3.99
C ALA A 276 -17.84 16.93 2.77
N LEU A 277 -16.59 16.92 2.28
CA LEU A 277 -16.18 16.02 1.19
C LEU A 277 -15.89 14.60 1.73
N LEU A 278 -16.08 13.58 0.89
CA LEU A 278 -15.62 12.22 1.13
C LEU A 278 -14.34 11.95 0.34
N ILE A 279 -13.25 11.61 1.03
CA ILE A 279 -11.99 11.16 0.44
C ILE A 279 -11.92 9.64 0.59
N SER A 280 -11.92 8.89 -0.52
CA SER A 280 -11.65 7.45 -0.52
C SER A 280 -10.16 7.20 -0.65
N ASP A 281 -9.55 6.63 0.37
CA ASP A 281 -8.16 6.18 0.32
C ASP A 281 -8.08 4.78 -0.30
N GLU A 282 -7.78 4.75 -1.59
CA GLU A 282 -7.64 3.54 -2.42
C GLU A 282 -6.20 3.05 -2.54
N VAL A 283 -5.31 3.56 -1.72
CA VAL A 283 -3.88 3.22 -1.75
C VAL A 283 -3.63 1.72 -1.65
N ILE A 284 -4.46 1.00 -0.87
CA ILE A 284 -4.40 -0.47 -0.80
C ILE A 284 -5.58 -1.12 -1.51
N CYS A 285 -6.80 -0.59 -1.33
CA CYS A 285 -8.03 -1.21 -1.82
C CYS A 285 -8.18 -1.17 -3.34
N GLY A 286 -7.49 -0.25 -4.02
CA GLY A 286 -7.56 -0.07 -5.46
C GLY A 286 -6.84 -1.15 -6.29
N PHE A 287 -6.99 -1.03 -7.59
CA PHE A 287 -6.32 -1.84 -8.62
C PHE A 287 -6.57 -3.34 -8.47
N GLY A 288 -7.84 -3.72 -8.30
CA GLY A 288 -8.29 -5.10 -8.29
C GLY A 288 -8.18 -5.81 -6.92
N ARG A 289 -7.67 -5.15 -5.87
CA ARG A 289 -7.46 -5.76 -4.55
C ARG A 289 -8.73 -6.36 -3.94
N THR A 290 -9.87 -5.73 -4.17
CA THR A 290 -11.18 -6.12 -3.62
C THR A 290 -12.09 -6.84 -4.63
N GLY A 291 -11.57 -7.18 -5.83
CA GLY A 291 -12.34 -7.78 -6.91
C GLY A 291 -13.02 -6.77 -7.86
N LYS A 292 -13.03 -5.48 -7.50
CA LYS A 292 -13.42 -4.37 -8.37
C LYS A 292 -12.18 -3.53 -8.70
N ALA A 293 -12.28 -2.63 -9.69
CA ALA A 293 -11.17 -1.73 -10.02
C ALA A 293 -10.73 -0.92 -8.80
N PHE A 294 -11.69 -0.40 -8.04
CA PHE A 294 -11.47 0.32 -6.79
C PHE A 294 -12.38 -0.21 -5.68
N GLY A 295 -11.94 -0.10 -4.43
CA GLY A 295 -12.64 -0.64 -3.28
C GLY A 295 -14.00 -0.02 -3.03
N PHE A 296 -14.13 1.31 -3.21
CA PHE A 296 -15.40 2.02 -3.05
C PHE A 296 -16.53 1.50 -3.97
N MET A 297 -16.18 0.93 -5.12
CA MET A 297 -17.14 0.37 -6.07
C MET A 297 -17.91 -0.85 -5.55
N ASN A 298 -17.49 -1.41 -4.41
CA ASN A 298 -18.25 -2.46 -3.73
C ASN A 298 -19.41 -1.93 -2.91
N TYR A 299 -19.48 -0.62 -2.66
CA TYR A 299 -20.40 0.02 -1.72
C TYR A 299 -21.38 1.01 -2.37
N ASP A 300 -21.43 1.06 -3.69
CA ASP A 300 -22.28 1.98 -4.46
C ASP A 300 -22.16 3.45 -4.00
N VAL A 301 -20.92 3.90 -3.84
CA VAL A 301 -20.57 5.28 -3.43
C VAL A 301 -19.70 5.91 -4.51
N LYS A 302 -19.88 7.21 -4.72
CA LYS A 302 -19.01 8.03 -5.56
C LYS A 302 -18.29 9.07 -4.69
N PRO A 303 -17.04 8.81 -4.27
CA PRO A 303 -16.28 9.76 -3.47
C PRO A 303 -15.99 11.06 -4.23
N ASP A 304 -15.82 12.17 -3.50
CA ASP A 304 -15.44 13.46 -4.09
C ASP A 304 -13.95 13.48 -4.49
N ILE A 305 -13.11 12.84 -3.69
CA ILE A 305 -11.66 12.72 -3.93
C ILE A 305 -11.25 11.25 -3.74
N ILE A 306 -10.37 10.77 -4.61
CA ILE A 306 -9.85 9.40 -4.54
C ILE A 306 -8.32 9.47 -4.53
N THR A 307 -7.68 8.86 -3.54
CA THR A 307 -6.22 8.79 -3.46
C THR A 307 -5.72 7.38 -3.78
N MET A 308 -4.64 7.30 -4.55
CA MET A 308 -4.15 6.04 -5.11
C MET A 308 -2.62 5.93 -4.98
N ALA A 309 -2.12 4.71 -4.81
CA ALA A 309 -0.69 4.38 -4.88
C ALA A 309 -0.49 2.88 -5.09
N LYS A 310 0.62 2.32 -4.63
CA LYS A 310 0.93 0.87 -4.58
C LYS A 310 0.63 0.12 -5.88
N GLY A 311 -0.56 -0.46 -6.00
CA GLY A 311 -0.97 -1.28 -7.13
C GLY A 311 -0.85 -0.61 -8.49
N ILE A 312 -0.98 0.71 -8.58
CA ILE A 312 -0.89 1.47 -9.83
C ILE A 312 0.50 1.36 -10.47
N THR A 313 1.57 1.39 -9.67
CA THR A 313 2.95 1.39 -10.16
C THR A 313 3.77 0.21 -9.62
N ARG A 314 3.18 -0.68 -8.82
CA ARG A 314 3.87 -1.70 -8.04
C ARG A 314 4.94 -1.11 -7.12
N ASP A 315 4.65 0.03 -6.53
CA ASP A 315 5.51 0.78 -5.61
C ASP A 315 6.94 1.03 -6.10
N ARG A 316 7.08 1.22 -7.40
CA ARG A 316 8.37 1.59 -8.01
C ARG A 316 8.71 3.06 -7.83
N LYS A 317 8.31 3.66 -6.70
CA LYS A 317 8.49 5.09 -6.40
C LYS A 317 8.20 5.93 -7.62
N SER A 318 6.97 5.98 -8.03
CA SER A 318 6.62 6.80 -9.16
C SER A 318 5.18 7.22 -9.07
N VAL A 319 5.06 8.47 -9.25
CA VAL A 319 3.96 9.15 -9.88
C VAL A 319 2.59 8.52 -9.61
N VAL A 320 1.90 9.06 -8.70
CA VAL A 320 0.46 9.01 -8.67
C VAL A 320 -0.06 10.41 -9.00
#